data_3e57027b7cc150703fff4bf1669b6d6e
#
_entry.id   3e57027b7cc150703fff4bf1669b6d6e
#
_cell.length_a   1.000
_cell.length_b   1.000
_cell.length_c   1.000
_cell.angle_alpha   90.00
_cell.angle_beta   90.00
_cell.angle_gamma   90.00
#
_symmetry.space_group_name_H-M   'P 1'
#
loop_
_entity.id
_entity.type
_entity.pdbx_description
1 polymer ?
#
loop_
_entity_poly.entity_id
_entity_poly.type
_entity_poly.pdbx_seq_one_letter_code
_entity_poly.pdbx_strand_id
1 'polypeptide(L)'
;MPQEMYKQATPYIPSKGESYMSAKQLMHFRNILEGIKFELGQDIDRTVHTMQDEATIFADPNDRASQESDMALELRNRDRERKLIKKIEETIAKIDTGDYGYCESCGVEIGLKRLEARPTATLCIDCKTLDEIREKQVAK
;
A
#
# COMPACT_ATOMS: atom_id res chain seq x y z
N MET A 1 10.33 0.69 11.66
CA MET A 1 9.08 1.27 11.13
C MET A 1 8.81 0.77 9.72
N PRO A 2 7.56 0.44 9.38
CA PRO A 2 7.25 -0.11 8.05
C PRO A 2 7.75 0.75 6.89
N GLN A 3 7.63 2.07 7.02
CA GLN A 3 8.04 3.00 5.98
C GLN A 3 9.56 3.02 5.73
N GLU A 4 10.35 2.65 6.72
CA GLU A 4 11.80 2.61 6.56
C GLU A 4 12.24 1.39 5.75
N MET A 5 11.54 0.27 5.86
CA MET A 5 11.83 -0.91 5.03
C MET A 5 11.57 -0.64 3.55
N TYR A 6 10.56 0.16 3.22
CA TYR A 6 10.29 0.54 1.83
C TYR A 6 11.39 1.43 1.27
N LYS A 7 11.89 2.35 2.10
CA LYS A 7 12.95 3.26 1.72
C LYS A 7 14.31 2.58 1.56
N GLN A 8 14.48 1.44 2.23
CA GLN A 8 15.72 0.67 2.16
C GLN A 8 15.77 -0.27 0.96
N ALA A 9 14.62 -0.52 0.31
CA ALA A 9 14.60 -1.33 -0.89
C ALA A 9 15.36 -0.61 -2.00
N THR A 10 16.46 -1.21 -2.47
CA THR A 10 17.25 -0.65 -3.56
C THR A 10 16.41 -0.65 -4.84
N PRO A 11 16.26 0.51 -5.54
CA PRO A 11 15.54 0.52 -6.80
C PRO A 11 16.15 -0.45 -7.80
N TYR A 12 15.31 -1.10 -8.59
CA TYR A 12 15.75 -2.02 -9.62
C TYR A 12 16.43 -1.25 -10.76
N ILE A 13 17.65 -1.66 -11.10
CA ILE A 13 18.37 -1.10 -12.24
C ILE A 13 18.31 -2.13 -13.37
N PRO A 14 17.57 -1.85 -14.47
CA PRO A 14 17.45 -2.82 -15.55
C PRO A 14 18.78 -2.95 -16.31
N SER A 15 19.06 -4.17 -16.75
CA SER A 15 20.20 -4.45 -17.61
C SER A 15 19.93 -3.90 -19.01
N LYS A 16 21.00 -3.61 -19.76
CA LYS A 16 20.87 -3.12 -21.13
C LYS A 16 20.13 -4.15 -22.00
N GLY A 17 19.04 -3.73 -22.63
CA GLY A 17 18.23 -4.60 -23.48
C GLY A 17 17.24 -5.48 -22.73
N GLU A 18 17.07 -5.30 -21.41
CA GLU A 18 16.11 -6.05 -20.63
C GLU A 18 14.68 -5.65 -20.98
N SER A 19 13.80 -6.64 -21.15
CA SER A 19 12.38 -6.42 -21.44
C SER A 19 11.65 -5.86 -20.22
N TYR A 20 10.65 -4.99 -20.47
CA TYR A 20 9.78 -4.48 -19.43
C TYR A 20 9.02 -5.62 -18.78
N MET A 21 8.95 -5.61 -17.45
CA MET A 21 8.34 -6.68 -16.63
C MET A 21 8.96 -8.06 -16.92
N SER A 22 10.29 -8.09 -17.05
CA SER A 22 11.03 -9.35 -17.06
C SER A 22 10.80 -10.13 -15.77
N ALA A 23 11.14 -11.42 -15.76
CA ALA A 23 11.01 -12.26 -14.56
C ALA A 23 11.71 -11.65 -13.35
N LYS A 24 12.87 -11.02 -13.55
CA LYS A 24 13.62 -10.35 -12.48
C LYS A 24 12.91 -9.12 -11.96
N GLN A 25 12.33 -8.31 -12.85
CA GLN A 25 11.57 -7.13 -12.48
C GLN A 25 10.30 -7.50 -11.70
N LEU A 26 9.58 -8.50 -12.16
CA LEU A 26 8.39 -9.00 -11.48
C LEU A 26 8.73 -9.54 -10.09
N MET A 27 9.83 -10.26 -9.94
CA MET A 27 10.29 -10.76 -8.65
C MET A 27 10.65 -9.61 -7.70
N HIS A 28 11.32 -8.58 -8.22
CA HIS A 28 11.67 -7.39 -7.44
C HIS A 28 10.42 -6.72 -6.85
N PHE A 29 9.42 -6.45 -7.68
CA PHE A 29 8.19 -5.81 -7.21
C PHE A 29 7.35 -6.73 -6.31
N ARG A 30 7.33 -8.02 -6.58
CA ARG A 30 6.68 -9.00 -5.71
C ARG A 30 7.28 -8.98 -4.31
N ASN A 31 8.61 -8.97 -4.20
CA ASN A 31 9.29 -8.93 -2.91
C ASN A 31 8.97 -7.64 -2.15
N ILE A 32 8.93 -6.50 -2.83
CA ILE A 32 8.55 -5.23 -2.21
C ILE A 32 7.13 -5.32 -1.67
N LEU A 33 6.18 -5.78 -2.47
CA LEU A 33 4.77 -5.87 -2.10
C LEU A 33 4.54 -6.83 -0.93
N GLU A 34 5.18 -7.97 -0.95
CA GLU A 34 5.07 -8.95 0.16
C GLU A 34 5.67 -8.40 1.45
N GLY A 35 6.79 -7.66 1.36
CA GLY A 35 7.39 -7.00 2.52
C GLY A 35 6.46 -5.96 3.12
N ILE A 36 5.83 -5.13 2.30
CA ILE A 36 4.85 -4.14 2.74
C ILE A 36 3.67 -4.81 3.44
N LYS A 37 3.12 -5.83 2.82
CA LYS A 37 1.99 -6.60 3.37
C LYS A 37 2.30 -7.17 4.74
N PHE A 38 3.47 -7.77 4.88
CA PHE A 38 3.92 -8.37 6.14
C PHE A 38 4.00 -7.32 7.26
N GLU A 39 4.65 -6.19 6.98
CA GLU A 39 4.81 -5.10 7.96
C GLU A 39 3.46 -4.51 8.38
N LEU A 40 2.56 -4.28 7.42
CA LEU A 40 1.23 -3.77 7.73
C LEU A 40 0.44 -4.74 8.61
N GLY A 41 0.53 -6.04 8.33
CA GLY A 41 -0.13 -7.06 9.13
C GLY A 41 0.37 -7.07 10.57
N GLN A 42 1.68 -6.95 10.78
CA GLN A 42 2.26 -6.87 12.11
C GLN A 42 1.82 -5.62 12.88
N ASP A 43 1.76 -4.47 12.21
CA ASP A 43 1.31 -3.23 12.83
C ASP A 43 -0.14 -3.32 13.30
N ILE A 44 -1.01 -3.92 12.49
CA ILE A 44 -2.41 -4.14 12.86
C ILE A 44 -2.51 -5.02 14.09
N ASP A 45 -1.80 -6.14 14.12
CA ASP A 45 -1.83 -7.09 15.23
C ASP A 45 -1.33 -6.44 16.52
N ARG A 46 -0.23 -5.71 16.47
CA ARG A 46 0.31 -5.00 17.64
C ARG A 46 -0.67 -3.98 18.20
N THR A 47 -1.31 -3.22 17.33
CA THR A 47 -2.27 -2.19 17.75
C THR A 47 -3.49 -2.81 18.41
N VAL A 48 -4.04 -3.89 17.86
CA VAL A 48 -5.19 -4.58 18.44
C VAL A 48 -4.85 -5.13 19.83
N HIS A 49 -3.70 -5.75 20.00
CA HIS A 49 -3.25 -6.26 21.30
C HIS A 49 -3.07 -5.13 22.31
N THR A 50 -2.45 -4.03 21.94
CA THR A 50 -2.25 -2.87 22.80
C THR A 50 -3.60 -2.30 23.26
N MET A 51 -4.57 -2.18 22.35
CA MET A 51 -5.91 -1.69 22.68
C MET A 51 -6.63 -2.61 23.68
N GLN A 52 -6.51 -3.91 23.50
CA GLN A 52 -7.12 -4.89 24.41
C GLN A 52 -6.53 -4.79 25.81
N ASP A 53 -5.22 -4.66 25.91
CA ASP A 53 -4.52 -4.51 27.18
C ASP A 53 -4.91 -3.20 27.88
N GLU A 54 -4.91 -2.09 27.15
CA GLU A 54 -5.27 -0.77 27.69
C GLU A 54 -6.72 -0.71 28.16
N ALA A 55 -7.64 -1.39 27.49
CA ALA A 55 -9.06 -1.38 27.85
C ALA A 55 -9.33 -1.92 29.25
N THR A 56 -8.42 -2.69 29.84
CA THR A 56 -8.57 -3.25 31.18
C THR A 56 -7.96 -2.38 32.29
N ILE A 57 -7.18 -1.35 31.93
CA ILE A 57 -6.37 -0.57 32.87
C ILE A 57 -7.10 0.69 33.36
N PHE A 58 -7.86 1.38 32.48
CA PHE A 58 -8.46 2.66 32.78
C PHE A 58 -9.82 2.51 33.50
N ALA A 59 -9.90 3.00 34.74
CA ALA A 59 -11.11 2.97 35.54
C ALA A 59 -11.83 4.33 35.62
N ASP A 60 -11.11 5.44 35.35
CA ASP A 60 -11.68 6.80 35.38
C ASP A 60 -12.52 7.03 34.11
N PRO A 61 -13.80 7.52 34.25
CA PRO A 61 -14.64 7.80 33.08
C PRO A 61 -14.06 8.81 32.10
N ASN A 62 -13.33 9.83 32.55
CA ASN A 62 -12.68 10.81 31.66
C ASN A 62 -11.54 10.20 30.89
N ASP A 63 -10.70 9.40 31.54
CA ASP A 63 -9.61 8.69 30.89
C ASP A 63 -10.13 7.65 29.90
N ARG A 64 -11.25 7.00 30.27
CA ARG A 64 -11.90 6.02 29.40
C ARG A 64 -12.45 6.66 28.13
N ALA A 65 -13.08 7.85 28.24
CA ALA A 65 -13.60 8.58 27.10
C ALA A 65 -12.49 9.00 26.13
N SER A 66 -11.37 9.52 26.65
CA SER A 66 -10.20 9.87 25.84
C SER A 66 -9.61 8.64 25.15
N GLN A 67 -9.50 7.53 25.88
CA GLN A 67 -9.00 6.26 25.34
C GLN A 67 -9.89 5.75 24.21
N GLU A 68 -11.21 5.82 24.35
CA GLU A 68 -12.16 5.39 23.33
C GLU A 68 -12.01 6.23 22.05
N SER A 69 -11.80 7.55 22.16
CA SER A 69 -11.54 8.44 21.03
C SER A 69 -10.24 8.07 20.30
N ASP A 70 -9.18 7.84 21.07
CA ASP A 70 -7.88 7.44 20.52
C ASP A 70 -7.97 6.08 19.84
N MET A 71 -8.67 5.13 20.45
CA MET A 71 -8.92 3.81 19.86
C MET A 71 -9.70 3.90 18.57
N ALA A 72 -10.70 4.79 18.49
CA ALA A 72 -11.48 4.98 17.26
C ALA A 72 -10.61 5.48 16.11
N LEU A 73 -9.69 6.41 16.38
CA LEU A 73 -8.73 6.89 15.39
C LEU A 73 -7.77 5.78 14.94
N GLU A 74 -7.24 5.02 15.89
CA GLU A 74 -6.35 3.91 15.58
C GLU A 74 -7.04 2.83 14.74
N LEU A 75 -8.28 2.51 15.07
CA LEU A 75 -9.06 1.53 14.31
C LEU A 75 -9.29 2.00 12.87
N ARG A 76 -9.56 3.30 12.65
CA ARG A 76 -9.69 3.86 11.31
C ARG A 76 -8.39 3.73 10.52
N ASN A 77 -7.25 3.99 11.17
CA ASN A 77 -5.95 3.84 10.54
C ASN A 77 -5.69 2.37 10.17
N ARG A 78 -6.04 1.44 11.08
CA ARG A 78 -5.88 0.00 10.80
C ARG A 78 -6.80 -0.45 9.67
N ASP A 79 -8.03 0.07 9.60
CA ASP A 79 -8.95 -0.22 8.49
C ASP A 79 -8.37 0.25 7.15
N ARG A 80 -7.76 1.43 7.12
CA ARG A 80 -7.06 1.94 5.93
C ARG A 80 -5.92 1.00 5.53
N GLU A 81 -5.15 0.52 6.49
CA GLU A 81 -4.05 -0.42 6.25
C GLU A 81 -4.57 -1.77 5.76
N ARG A 82 -5.69 -2.27 6.28
CA ARG A 82 -6.32 -3.49 5.77
C ARG A 82 -6.76 -3.36 4.32
N LYS A 83 -7.31 -2.21 3.94
CA LYS A 83 -7.66 -1.92 2.54
C LYS A 83 -6.42 -1.88 1.65
N LEU A 84 -5.32 -1.33 2.16
CA LEU A 84 -4.05 -1.32 1.44
C LEU A 84 -3.51 -2.75 1.27
N ILE A 85 -3.59 -3.59 2.30
CA ILE A 85 -3.20 -5.01 2.22
C ILE A 85 -3.99 -5.70 1.13
N LYS A 86 -5.31 -5.50 1.07
CA LYS A 86 -6.17 -6.08 0.04
C LYS A 86 -5.72 -5.64 -1.36
N LYS A 87 -5.41 -4.36 -1.52
CA LYS A 87 -4.92 -3.82 -2.79
C LYS A 87 -3.57 -4.43 -3.17
N ILE A 88 -2.69 -4.65 -2.19
CA ILE A 88 -1.40 -5.31 -2.40
C ILE A 88 -1.61 -6.76 -2.84
N GLU A 89 -2.52 -7.49 -2.21
CA GLU A 89 -2.85 -8.87 -2.61
C GLU A 89 -3.37 -8.94 -4.04
N GLU A 90 -4.25 -8.02 -4.43
CA GLU A 90 -4.75 -7.90 -5.79
C GLU A 90 -3.62 -7.60 -6.79
N THR A 91 -2.67 -6.76 -6.39
CA THR A 91 -1.51 -6.42 -7.20
C THR A 91 -0.59 -7.62 -7.39
N ILE A 92 -0.33 -8.38 -6.33
CA ILE A 92 0.47 -9.62 -6.42
C ILE A 92 -0.20 -10.63 -7.35
N ALA A 93 -1.53 -10.74 -7.31
CA ALA A 93 -2.27 -11.59 -8.23
C ALA A 93 -2.05 -11.18 -9.69
N LYS A 94 -1.96 -9.89 -9.98
CA LYS A 94 -1.64 -9.39 -11.33
C LYS A 94 -0.23 -9.77 -11.77
N ILE A 95 0.73 -9.80 -10.84
CA ILE A 95 2.08 -10.28 -11.14
C ILE A 95 2.01 -11.74 -11.60
N ASP A 96 1.24 -12.56 -10.91
CA ASP A 96 1.08 -13.98 -11.22
C ASP A 96 0.42 -14.20 -12.59
N THR A 97 -0.52 -13.33 -13.00
CA THR A 97 -1.22 -13.43 -14.28
C THR A 97 -0.50 -12.73 -15.43
N GLY A 98 0.57 -11.98 -15.16
CA GLY A 98 1.33 -11.25 -16.17
C GLY A 98 0.74 -9.89 -16.54
N ASP A 99 -0.26 -9.40 -15.83
CA ASP A 99 -0.93 -8.12 -16.10
C ASP A 99 -0.32 -6.94 -15.36
N TYR A 100 0.64 -7.20 -14.48
CA TYR A 100 1.27 -6.15 -13.66
C TYR A 100 2.13 -5.21 -14.50
N GLY A 101 2.06 -3.92 -14.15
CA GLY A 101 2.91 -2.89 -14.77
C GLY A 101 2.31 -2.17 -15.95
N TYR A 102 1.06 -2.49 -16.30
CA TYR A 102 0.35 -1.85 -17.42
C TYR A 102 -0.85 -1.06 -16.91
N CYS A 103 -1.10 0.10 -17.52
CA CYS A 103 -2.23 0.96 -17.17
C CYS A 103 -3.56 0.25 -17.44
N GLU A 104 -4.44 0.22 -16.44
CA GLU A 104 -5.77 -0.38 -16.60
C GLU A 104 -6.66 0.39 -17.55
N SER A 105 -6.41 1.69 -17.73
CA SER A 105 -7.23 2.56 -18.57
C SER A 105 -6.80 2.56 -20.04
N CYS A 106 -5.51 2.75 -20.32
CA CYS A 106 -5.01 2.90 -21.69
C CYS A 106 -4.07 1.78 -22.15
N GLY A 107 -3.65 0.88 -21.26
CA GLY A 107 -2.84 -0.28 -21.60
C GLY A 107 -1.35 -0.02 -21.77
N VAL A 108 -0.88 1.23 -21.64
CA VAL A 108 0.55 1.54 -21.77
C VAL A 108 1.34 1.07 -20.56
N GLU A 109 2.65 0.95 -20.70
CA GLU A 109 3.54 0.66 -19.58
C GLU A 109 3.50 1.79 -18.55
N ILE A 110 3.31 1.44 -17.28
CA ILE A 110 3.32 2.42 -16.19
C ILE A 110 4.73 2.98 -15.99
N GLY A 111 5.75 2.13 -16.11
CA GLY A 111 7.14 2.51 -15.98
C GLY A 111 7.75 2.13 -14.64
N LEU A 112 9.03 1.75 -14.66
CA LEU A 112 9.72 1.26 -13.45
C LEU A 112 9.82 2.33 -12.38
N LYS A 113 10.10 3.59 -12.74
CA LYS A 113 10.23 4.67 -11.77
C LYS A 113 8.95 4.91 -10.98
N ARG A 114 7.80 4.90 -11.67
CA ARG A 114 6.51 5.10 -11.02
C ARG A 114 6.16 3.93 -10.13
N LEU A 115 6.45 2.70 -10.56
CA LEU A 115 6.21 1.50 -9.78
C LEU A 115 7.13 1.42 -8.55
N GLU A 116 8.38 1.90 -8.65
CA GLU A 116 9.26 2.00 -7.48
C GLU A 116 8.68 2.96 -6.43
N ALA A 117 8.10 4.07 -6.88
CA ALA A 117 7.46 5.03 -5.97
C ALA A 117 6.12 4.53 -5.43
N ARG A 118 5.33 3.86 -6.27
CA ARG A 118 4.01 3.32 -5.92
C ARG A 118 3.82 1.94 -6.54
N PRO A 119 4.26 0.87 -5.85
CA PRO A 119 4.17 -0.49 -6.41
C PRO A 119 2.75 -0.96 -6.71
N THR A 120 1.74 -0.36 -6.07
CA THR A 120 0.33 -0.69 -6.30
C THR A 120 -0.33 0.17 -7.38
N ALA A 121 0.44 0.99 -8.11
CA ALA A 121 -0.11 1.85 -9.16
C ALA A 121 -0.79 1.03 -10.26
N THR A 122 -2.01 1.42 -10.63
CA THR A 122 -2.81 0.76 -11.68
C THR A 122 -2.98 1.64 -12.91
N LEU A 123 -2.61 2.91 -12.84
CA LEU A 123 -2.74 3.88 -13.92
C LEU A 123 -1.38 4.50 -14.24
N CYS A 124 -1.14 4.80 -15.51
CA CYS A 124 0.00 5.61 -15.89
C CYS A 124 -0.20 7.04 -15.38
N ILE A 125 0.86 7.85 -15.41
CA ILE A 125 0.80 9.22 -14.87
C ILE A 125 -0.25 10.06 -15.58
N ASP A 126 -0.40 9.92 -16.89
CA ASP A 126 -1.38 10.69 -17.67
C ASP A 126 -2.81 10.33 -17.30
N CYS A 127 -3.13 9.06 -17.19
CA CYS A 127 -4.47 8.60 -16.80
C CYS A 127 -4.78 8.96 -15.34
N LYS A 128 -3.79 8.91 -14.46
CA LYS A 128 -3.96 9.32 -13.06
C LYS A 128 -4.27 10.81 -12.97
N THR A 129 -3.57 11.62 -13.74
CA THR A 129 -3.81 13.08 -13.80
C THR A 129 -5.23 13.38 -14.31
N LEU A 130 -5.68 12.68 -15.34
CA LEU A 130 -7.05 12.84 -15.85
C LEU A 130 -8.11 12.46 -14.81
N ASP A 131 -7.89 11.39 -14.08
CA ASP A 131 -8.78 10.97 -13.00
C ASP A 131 -8.88 12.02 -11.90
N GLU A 132 -7.76 12.60 -11.49
CA GLU A 132 -7.73 13.65 -10.48
C GLU A 132 -8.48 14.90 -10.94
N ILE A 133 -8.36 15.27 -12.22
CA ILE A 133 -9.11 16.39 -12.81
C ILE A 133 -10.61 16.11 -12.77
N ARG A 134 -11.03 14.90 -13.15
CA ARG A 134 -12.44 14.49 -13.12
C ARG A 134 -13.01 14.51 -11.70
N GLU A 135 -12.28 14.01 -10.73
CA GLU A 135 -12.67 14.02 -9.32
C GLU A 135 -12.91 15.45 -8.82
N LYS A 136 -12.02 16.37 -9.16
CA LYS A 136 -12.16 17.79 -8.79
C LYS A 136 -13.38 18.43 -9.43
N GLN A 137 -13.72 18.06 -10.65
CA GLN A 137 -14.91 18.58 -11.34
C GLN A 137 -16.20 18.07 -10.70
N VAL A 138 -16.23 16.82 -10.30
CA VAL A 138 -17.40 16.20 -9.66
C VAL A 138 -17.61 16.73 -8.23
N ALA A 139 -16.53 17.05 -7.53
CA ALA A 139 -16.59 17.56 -6.15
C ALA A 139 -17.14 19.00 -6.05
N LYS A 140 -17.32 19.69 -7.16
CA LYS A 140 -17.94 21.01 -7.20
C LYS A 140 -19.45 20.88 -7.37
#